data_cbb0cfe3df87d14532a5c2dc9ca1a6f2
#
_entry.id   cbb0cfe3df87d14532a5c2dc9ca1a6f2
#
_cell.length_a   1.000
_cell.length_b   1.000
_cell.length_c   1.000
_cell.angle_alpha   90.00
_cell.angle_beta   90.00
_cell.angle_gamma   90.00
#
_symmetry.space_group_name_H-M   'P 1'
#
loop_
_entity.id
_entity.type
_entity.pdbx_description
1 polymer ?
#
loop_
_entity_poly.entity_id
_entity_poly.type
_entity_poly.pdbx_seq_one_letter_code
_entity_poly.pdbx_strand_id
1 'polypeptide(L)'
;MKKFIYTTLFLLGSLSIFAQNSDDVEEVEVKGKVLYVDQVNSLKPPLPILDVPQSVSVITDDEIKNQGFREIGDIIRYTPGVNTSQGEGHRDAVVFRGVRSTADFYQDGIRDDVQYYRSLYNVEQLEILRGPNALLFGRGGTGGLINRVTKKAEIGEAFGSFDVGADSFGAADIAVDANFATSENTAVRLNLHTDSLANHRDFYEGERYGINPTVKIQAGDTTVDLSYEYADH
;
A
#
# COMPACT_ATOMS: atom_id res chain seq x y z
N MET A 1 -42.84 -18.13 -42.99
CA MET A 1 -41.50 -18.60 -42.69
C MET A 1 -40.51 -17.68 -43.39
N LYS A 2 -39.98 -16.67 -42.72
CA LYS A 2 -38.96 -15.75 -43.26
C LYS A 2 -37.71 -15.89 -42.41
N LYS A 3 -36.63 -16.38 -43.04
CA LYS A 3 -35.30 -16.51 -42.42
C LYS A 3 -34.63 -15.13 -42.47
N PHE A 4 -34.27 -14.58 -41.31
CA PHE A 4 -33.39 -13.43 -41.19
C PHE A 4 -31.94 -13.90 -41.13
N ILE A 5 -31.16 -13.49 -42.12
CA ILE A 5 -29.72 -13.70 -42.19
C ILE A 5 -29.09 -12.43 -41.62
N TYR A 6 -28.38 -12.54 -40.48
CA TYR A 6 -27.54 -11.46 -39.94
C TYR A 6 -26.14 -11.57 -40.56
N THR A 7 -25.83 -10.62 -41.40
CA THR A 7 -24.49 -10.45 -41.96
C THR A 7 -23.66 -9.59 -40.97
N THR A 8 -22.73 -10.22 -40.28
CA THR A 8 -21.75 -9.52 -39.40
C THR A 8 -20.63 -8.95 -40.27
N LEU A 9 -20.61 -7.65 -40.42
CA LEU A 9 -19.54 -6.91 -41.12
C LEU A 9 -18.33 -6.78 -40.18
N PHE A 10 -17.27 -7.53 -40.48
CA PHE A 10 -16.00 -7.45 -39.79
C PHE A 10 -15.18 -6.30 -40.42
N LEU A 11 -15.03 -5.17 -39.72
CA LEU A 11 -14.21 -4.05 -40.13
C LEU A 11 -12.75 -4.32 -39.72
N LEU A 12 -11.95 -4.84 -40.64
CA LEU A 12 -10.48 -4.92 -40.48
C LEU A 12 -9.89 -3.54 -40.72
N GLY A 13 -9.61 -2.82 -39.62
CA GLY A 13 -8.77 -1.63 -39.66
C GLY A 13 -7.30 -2.03 -39.81
N SER A 14 -6.70 -1.73 -40.95
CA SER A 14 -5.27 -1.87 -41.19
C SER A 14 -4.51 -0.82 -40.36
N LEU A 15 -3.87 -1.24 -39.23
CA LEU A 15 -2.87 -0.43 -38.57
C LEU A 15 -1.58 -0.43 -39.42
N SER A 16 -1.27 0.69 -40.03
CA SER A 16 0.02 0.93 -40.63
C SER A 16 1.03 1.17 -39.51
N ILE A 17 1.85 0.17 -39.25
CA ILE A 17 3.02 0.29 -38.34
C ILE A 17 4.07 1.10 -39.11
N PHE A 18 4.25 2.37 -38.74
CA PHE A 18 5.43 3.13 -39.13
C PHE A 18 6.61 2.59 -38.31
N ALA A 19 7.46 1.80 -38.95
CA ALA A 19 8.77 1.46 -38.42
C ALA A 19 9.63 2.72 -38.46
N GLN A 20 9.78 3.39 -37.34
CA GLN A 20 10.75 4.47 -37.18
C GLN A 20 12.08 3.82 -36.82
N ASN A 21 13.01 3.77 -37.79
CA ASN A 21 14.40 3.48 -37.53
C ASN A 21 14.98 4.62 -36.70
N SER A 22 15.19 4.40 -35.42
CA SER A 22 16.09 5.21 -34.62
C SER A 22 17.24 4.31 -34.18
N ASP A 23 18.41 4.54 -34.75
CA ASP A 23 19.70 3.98 -34.27
C ASP A 23 20.17 4.69 -32.99
N ASP A 24 19.27 5.21 -32.18
CA ASP A 24 19.56 5.60 -30.81
C ASP A 24 19.41 4.37 -29.91
N VAL A 25 20.55 3.74 -29.66
CA VAL A 25 20.66 2.77 -28.56
C VAL A 25 20.49 3.56 -27.27
N GLU A 26 19.28 3.59 -26.73
CA GLU A 26 19.01 4.11 -25.42
C GLU A 26 19.85 3.29 -24.42
N GLU A 27 20.90 3.90 -23.88
CA GLU A 27 21.74 3.30 -22.85
C GLU A 27 20.89 3.21 -21.58
N VAL A 28 20.22 2.09 -21.39
CA VAL A 28 19.47 1.81 -20.17
C VAL A 28 20.45 1.57 -19.04
N GLU A 29 20.80 2.64 -18.31
CA GLU A 29 21.58 2.53 -17.08
C GLU A 29 20.73 1.79 -16.03
N VAL A 30 20.88 0.47 -15.94
CA VAL A 30 20.25 -0.32 -14.88
C VAL A 30 21.00 -0.04 -13.59
N LYS A 31 20.60 0.98 -12.84
CA LYS A 31 21.01 1.16 -11.46
C LYS A 31 20.33 0.08 -10.62
N GLY A 32 21.05 -1.01 -10.37
CA GLY A 32 20.60 -2.01 -9.42
C GLY A 32 20.44 -1.37 -8.03
N LYS A 33 19.22 -1.15 -7.58
CA LYS A 33 18.96 -0.77 -6.19
C LYS A 33 19.29 -1.98 -5.33
N VAL A 34 20.35 -1.91 -4.54
CA VAL A 34 20.76 -2.97 -3.61
C VAL A 34 19.77 -3.11 -2.46
N LEU A 35 19.07 -2.00 -2.13
CA LEU A 35 17.99 -1.95 -1.15
C LEU A 35 16.78 -1.32 -1.81
N TYR A 36 15.62 -1.96 -1.68
CA TYR A 36 14.34 -1.43 -2.17
C TYR A 36 13.84 -0.25 -1.36
N VAL A 37 14.38 -0.06 -0.16
CA VAL A 37 14.02 0.99 0.80
C VAL A 37 15.28 1.60 1.38
N ASP A 38 15.36 2.91 1.36
CA ASP A 38 16.53 3.64 1.81
C ASP A 38 16.50 3.94 3.32
N GLN A 39 15.29 4.05 3.91
CA GLN A 39 15.13 4.46 5.31
C GLN A 39 13.90 3.84 6.00
N VAL A 40 13.96 3.84 7.33
CA VAL A 40 12.84 3.48 8.22
C VAL A 40 12.21 4.77 8.74
N ASN A 41 10.93 4.99 8.41
CA ASN A 41 10.20 6.23 8.70
C ASN A 41 9.53 6.26 10.07
N SER A 42 9.32 5.10 10.69
CA SER A 42 8.78 5.02 12.05
C SER A 42 9.70 5.60 13.11
N LEU A 43 11.00 5.65 12.84
CA LEU A 43 11.99 6.24 13.75
C LEU A 43 11.98 7.76 13.63
N LYS A 44 12.20 8.45 14.75
CA LYS A 44 12.20 9.93 14.81
C LYS A 44 13.57 10.41 15.30
N PRO A 45 14.44 10.97 14.41
CA PRO A 45 14.24 11.14 12.96
C PRO A 45 14.25 9.80 12.18
N PRO A 46 13.76 9.79 10.94
CA PRO A 46 13.96 8.67 10.04
C PRO A 46 15.43 8.31 9.90
N LEU A 47 15.75 7.02 9.93
CA LEU A 47 17.12 6.53 9.84
C LEU A 47 17.30 5.68 8.57
N PRO A 48 18.48 5.75 7.93
CA PRO A 48 18.84 4.78 6.90
C PRO A 48 18.72 3.35 7.44
N ILE A 49 18.18 2.44 6.65
CA ILE A 49 17.90 1.06 7.10
C ILE A 49 19.15 0.36 7.65
N LEU A 50 20.32 0.69 7.11
CA LEU A 50 21.61 0.12 7.55
C LEU A 50 22.04 0.61 8.93
N ASP A 51 21.53 1.75 9.37
CA ASP A 51 21.86 2.36 10.67
C ASP A 51 20.86 2.00 11.77
N VAL A 52 19.81 1.22 11.42
CA VAL A 52 18.78 0.80 12.38
C VAL A 52 19.29 -0.34 13.25
N PRO A 53 19.49 -0.15 14.57
CA PRO A 53 20.12 -1.15 15.45
C PRO A 53 19.11 -2.19 15.94
N GLN A 54 18.19 -2.64 15.09
CA GLN A 54 17.17 -3.63 15.44
C GLN A 54 16.70 -4.43 14.24
N SER A 55 15.99 -5.51 14.50
CA SER A 55 15.42 -6.35 13.44
C SER A 55 14.21 -5.66 12.84
N VAL A 56 14.34 -5.22 11.61
CA VAL A 56 13.28 -4.58 10.83
C VAL A 56 13.03 -5.36 9.54
N SER A 57 11.77 -5.39 9.10
CA SER A 57 11.38 -5.73 7.73
C SER A 57 10.59 -4.57 7.18
N VAL A 58 10.86 -4.20 5.96
CA VAL A 58 10.14 -3.16 5.23
C VAL A 58 9.59 -3.79 3.96
N ILE A 59 8.30 -3.65 3.75
CA ILE A 59 7.57 -4.14 2.60
C ILE A 59 7.05 -2.92 1.85
N THR A 60 7.43 -2.78 0.58
CA THR A 60 7.07 -1.62 -0.26
C THR A 60 5.70 -1.78 -0.91
N ASP A 61 5.13 -0.66 -1.42
CA ASP A 61 3.91 -0.65 -2.24
C ASP A 61 4.03 -1.59 -3.45
N ASP A 62 5.19 -1.59 -4.13
CA ASP A 62 5.45 -2.50 -5.25
C ASP A 62 5.40 -3.97 -4.83
N GLU A 63 5.96 -4.30 -3.67
CA GLU A 63 5.92 -5.67 -3.15
C GLU A 63 4.50 -6.06 -2.73
N ILE A 64 3.75 -5.14 -2.10
CA ILE A 64 2.34 -5.33 -1.74
C ILE A 64 1.51 -5.66 -3.00
N LYS A 65 1.66 -4.87 -4.06
CA LYS A 65 0.95 -5.07 -5.32
C LYS A 65 1.36 -6.35 -6.03
N ASN A 66 2.67 -6.59 -6.17
CA ASN A 66 3.19 -7.76 -6.88
C ASN A 66 2.83 -9.09 -6.21
N GLN A 67 2.68 -9.09 -4.88
CA GLN A 67 2.27 -10.29 -4.12
C GLN A 67 0.75 -10.39 -3.93
N GLY A 68 0.00 -9.35 -4.30
CA GLY A 68 -1.44 -9.29 -4.11
C GLY A 68 -1.86 -9.27 -2.65
N PHE A 69 -1.07 -8.65 -1.77
CA PHE A 69 -1.41 -8.50 -0.36
C PHE A 69 -2.55 -7.49 -0.19
N ARG A 70 -3.59 -7.87 0.55
CA ARG A 70 -4.79 -7.04 0.79
C ARG A 70 -4.88 -6.53 2.22
N GLU A 71 -4.28 -7.26 3.15
CA GLU A 71 -4.31 -6.94 4.57
C GLU A 71 -2.97 -7.26 5.25
N ILE A 72 -2.75 -6.72 6.45
CA ILE A 72 -1.53 -6.95 7.22
C ILE A 72 -1.27 -8.44 7.45
N GLY A 73 -2.34 -9.22 7.63
CA GLY A 73 -2.27 -10.66 7.81
C GLY A 73 -1.54 -11.41 6.69
N ASP A 74 -1.69 -10.95 5.45
CA ASP A 74 -1.02 -11.57 4.30
C ASP A 74 0.48 -11.38 4.35
N ILE A 75 0.93 -10.17 4.66
CA ILE A 75 2.36 -9.81 4.79
C ILE A 75 3.02 -10.56 5.93
N ILE A 76 2.34 -10.67 7.07
CA ILE A 76 2.88 -11.30 8.28
C ILE A 76 3.22 -12.77 8.04
N ARG A 77 2.48 -13.49 7.19
CA ARG A 77 2.77 -14.90 6.85
C ARG A 77 4.18 -15.11 6.32
N TYR A 78 4.76 -14.09 5.70
CA TYR A 78 6.11 -14.12 5.14
C TYR A 78 7.15 -13.42 6.02
N THR A 79 6.73 -12.91 7.20
CA THR A 79 7.63 -12.18 8.10
C THR A 79 8.15 -13.08 9.24
N PRO A 80 9.46 -13.40 9.29
CA PRO A 80 10.02 -14.26 10.33
C PRO A 80 9.81 -13.69 11.73
N GLY A 81 9.37 -14.55 12.66
CA GLY A 81 9.18 -14.21 14.08
C GLY A 81 7.90 -13.41 14.38
N VAL A 82 7.02 -13.27 13.39
CA VAL A 82 5.70 -12.67 13.54
C VAL A 82 4.65 -13.66 13.06
N ASN A 83 3.50 -13.68 13.71
CA ASN A 83 2.36 -14.51 13.31
C ASN A 83 1.07 -13.73 13.50
N THR A 84 0.01 -14.17 12.85
CA THR A 84 -1.33 -13.58 12.99
C THR A 84 -2.14 -14.35 14.04
N SER A 85 -3.07 -13.63 14.67
CA SER A 85 -4.14 -14.24 15.46
C SER A 85 -5.44 -13.60 14.99
N GLN A 86 -6.35 -14.40 14.48
CA GLN A 86 -7.61 -13.86 13.93
C GLN A 86 -8.59 -13.37 15.00
N GLY A 87 -8.36 -13.75 16.27
CA GLY A 87 -9.23 -13.32 17.35
C GLY A 87 -10.71 -13.59 17.05
N GLU A 88 -11.52 -12.55 17.19
CA GLU A 88 -12.96 -12.58 16.91
C GLU A 88 -13.30 -12.47 15.40
N GLY A 89 -12.29 -12.30 14.52
CA GLY A 89 -12.50 -12.26 13.08
C GLY A 89 -12.91 -10.89 12.50
N HIS A 90 -12.70 -9.81 13.25
CA HIS A 90 -13.05 -8.45 12.79
C HIS A 90 -11.91 -7.43 12.95
N ARG A 91 -10.70 -7.89 13.25
CA ARG A 91 -9.55 -7.00 13.50
C ARG A 91 -8.23 -7.68 13.26
N ASP A 92 -7.21 -6.88 12.98
CA ASP A 92 -5.83 -7.33 13.01
C ASP A 92 -5.39 -7.68 14.43
N ALA A 93 -4.66 -8.76 14.56
CA ALA A 93 -3.98 -9.15 15.80
C ALA A 93 -2.68 -9.84 15.44
N VAL A 94 -1.59 -9.37 16.02
CA VAL A 94 -0.24 -9.89 15.75
C VAL A 94 0.36 -10.56 16.97
N VAL A 95 1.22 -11.54 16.71
CA VAL A 95 1.98 -12.25 17.73
C VAL A 95 3.45 -12.13 17.39
N PHE A 96 4.18 -11.31 18.12
CA PHE A 96 5.62 -11.13 18.00
C PHE A 96 6.34 -12.07 18.95
N ARG A 97 7.06 -13.08 18.43
CA ARG A 97 7.84 -14.04 19.25
C ARG A 97 7.08 -14.59 20.46
N GLY A 98 5.79 -14.87 20.28
CA GLY A 98 4.90 -15.39 21.34
C GLY A 98 4.14 -14.32 22.14
N VAL A 99 4.45 -13.04 21.97
CA VAL A 99 3.72 -11.93 22.61
C VAL A 99 2.60 -11.47 21.69
N ARG A 100 1.35 -11.69 22.09
CA ARG A 100 0.17 -11.25 21.35
C ARG A 100 -0.12 -9.78 21.64
N SER A 101 -0.39 -9.01 20.60
CA SER A 101 -0.80 -7.62 20.69
C SER A 101 -1.90 -7.27 19.68
N THR A 102 -2.81 -6.40 20.09
CA THR A 102 -3.83 -5.77 19.23
C THR A 102 -3.67 -4.24 19.20
N ALA A 103 -2.65 -3.72 19.88
CA ALA A 103 -2.46 -2.30 20.11
C ALA A 103 -1.08 -1.78 19.63
N ASP A 104 -0.27 -2.63 19.01
CA ASP A 104 1.06 -2.25 18.53
C ASP A 104 1.04 -1.93 17.03
N PHE A 105 -0.01 -1.25 16.59
CA PHE A 105 -0.14 -0.70 15.26
C PHE A 105 0.07 0.81 15.28
N TYR A 106 0.73 1.29 14.25
CA TYR A 106 1.06 2.70 14.05
C TYR A 106 0.78 3.12 12.61
N GLN A 107 0.47 4.40 12.44
CA GLN A 107 0.36 5.06 11.15
C GLN A 107 1.20 6.32 11.18
N ASP A 108 2.18 6.43 10.29
CA ASP A 108 3.15 7.53 10.24
C ASP A 108 3.82 7.81 11.61
N GLY A 109 4.09 6.75 12.37
CA GLY A 109 4.69 6.82 13.71
C GLY A 109 3.74 7.27 14.82
N ILE A 110 2.45 7.44 14.53
CA ILE A 110 1.39 7.73 15.50
C ILE A 110 0.64 6.44 15.80
N ARG A 111 0.35 6.18 17.07
CA ARG A 111 -0.35 4.97 17.49
C ARG A 111 -1.78 4.93 16.94
N ASP A 112 -2.13 3.78 16.39
CA ASP A 112 -3.46 3.45 15.89
C ASP A 112 -4.05 2.33 16.77
N ASP A 113 -4.74 2.71 17.84
CA ASP A 113 -5.32 1.78 18.82
C ASP A 113 -6.71 1.25 18.43
N VAL A 114 -7.25 1.67 17.30
CA VAL A 114 -8.57 1.22 16.83
C VAL A 114 -8.48 -0.24 16.34
N GLN A 115 -9.51 -1.02 16.65
CA GLN A 115 -9.56 -2.44 16.32
C GLN A 115 -10.39 -2.67 15.04
N TYR A 116 -9.72 -2.86 13.92
CA TYR A 116 -10.29 -3.11 12.60
C TYR A 116 -9.28 -3.87 11.72
N TYR A 117 -9.69 -4.35 10.56
CA TYR A 117 -8.78 -4.82 9.53
C TYR A 117 -8.24 -3.64 8.72
N ARG A 118 -6.92 -3.48 8.73
CA ARG A 118 -6.26 -2.36 8.07
C ARG A 118 -6.01 -2.67 6.61
N SER A 119 -6.67 -1.95 5.73
CA SER A 119 -6.42 -1.99 4.30
C SER A 119 -5.05 -1.41 3.97
N LEU A 120 -4.48 -1.86 2.84
CA LEU A 120 -3.14 -1.46 2.39
C LEU A 120 -3.16 -0.48 1.20
N TYR A 121 -4.33 -0.02 0.75
CA TYR A 121 -4.49 0.78 -0.47
C TYR A 121 -3.72 2.11 -0.48
N ASN A 122 -3.58 2.73 0.68
CA ASN A 122 -2.89 4.02 0.88
C ASN A 122 -1.52 3.88 1.55
N VAL A 123 -0.95 2.67 1.54
CA VAL A 123 0.34 2.39 2.19
C VAL A 123 1.47 2.47 1.16
N GLU A 124 2.45 3.31 1.43
CA GLU A 124 3.69 3.44 0.68
C GLU A 124 4.68 2.33 1.08
N GLN A 125 4.78 2.08 2.38
CA GLN A 125 5.55 0.98 2.93
C GLN A 125 5.01 0.53 4.27
N LEU A 126 5.14 -0.76 4.56
CA LEU A 126 4.85 -1.34 5.86
C LEU A 126 6.15 -1.70 6.56
N GLU A 127 6.35 -1.17 7.75
CA GLU A 127 7.54 -1.40 8.58
C GLU A 127 7.18 -2.30 9.75
N ILE A 128 7.90 -3.41 9.90
CA ILE A 128 7.71 -4.39 10.97
C ILE A 128 8.97 -4.42 11.83
N LEU A 129 8.92 -3.76 12.99
CA LEU A 129 10.00 -3.69 13.94
C LEU A 129 9.81 -4.78 15.01
N ARG A 130 10.80 -5.64 15.16
CA ARG A 130 10.75 -6.78 16.10
C ARG A 130 11.65 -6.55 17.29
N GLY A 131 11.11 -6.73 18.48
CA GLY A 131 11.80 -6.52 19.76
C GLY A 131 11.20 -5.37 20.57
N PRO A 132 11.81 -5.00 21.69
CA PRO A 132 11.29 -3.97 22.59
C PRO A 132 11.47 -2.57 21.96
N ASN A 133 10.36 -1.91 21.69
CA ASN A 133 10.31 -0.59 21.06
C ASN A 133 9.72 0.51 21.98
N ALA A 134 9.45 0.18 23.25
CA ALA A 134 8.77 1.09 24.18
C ALA A 134 9.51 2.41 24.41
N LEU A 135 10.83 2.44 24.25
CA LEU A 135 11.62 3.65 24.40
C LEU A 135 11.28 4.69 23.32
N LEU A 136 11.02 4.25 22.10
CA LEU A 136 10.76 5.11 20.95
C LEU A 136 9.27 5.40 20.76
N PHE A 137 8.41 4.44 21.10
CA PHE A 137 6.98 4.48 20.77
C PHE A 137 6.08 4.56 22.01
N GLY A 138 6.67 4.58 23.21
CA GLY A 138 5.93 4.65 24.47
C GLY A 138 5.33 3.32 24.91
N ARG A 139 4.15 3.35 25.51
CA ARG A 139 3.47 2.18 26.05
C ARG A 139 3.17 1.15 24.96
N GLY A 140 3.46 -0.11 25.20
CA GLY A 140 3.32 -1.23 24.25
C GLY A 140 4.65 -1.56 23.58
N GLY A 141 4.61 -2.26 22.47
CA GLY A 141 5.79 -2.61 21.66
C GLY A 141 6.78 -3.55 22.35
N THR A 142 6.31 -4.39 23.28
CA THR A 142 7.18 -5.32 24.00
C THR A 142 7.73 -6.43 23.12
N GLY A 143 6.94 -6.90 22.16
CA GLY A 143 7.34 -7.91 21.19
C GLY A 143 7.77 -7.32 19.84
N GLY A 144 7.24 -6.18 19.51
CA GLY A 144 7.43 -5.50 18.24
C GLY A 144 6.27 -4.56 17.93
N LEU A 145 6.33 -3.94 16.76
CA LEU A 145 5.25 -3.08 16.25
C LEU A 145 5.18 -3.14 14.72
N ILE A 146 4.04 -2.71 14.20
CA ILE A 146 3.81 -2.52 12.78
C ILE A 146 3.46 -1.06 12.54
N ASN A 147 4.21 -0.40 11.65
CA ASN A 147 3.96 0.97 11.23
C ASN A 147 3.58 1.00 9.75
N ARG A 148 2.45 1.58 9.43
CA ARG A 148 2.04 1.91 8.07
C ARG A 148 2.54 3.31 7.75
N VAL A 149 3.36 3.44 6.72
CA VAL A 149 3.74 4.73 6.16
C VAL A 149 2.77 5.02 5.02
N THR A 150 2.01 6.09 5.16
CA THR A 150 0.98 6.44 4.17
C THR A 150 1.58 7.14 2.96
N LYS A 151 0.94 6.95 1.81
CA LYS A 151 1.26 7.63 0.56
C LYS A 151 1.05 9.13 0.71
N LYS A 152 2.04 9.92 0.30
CA LYS A 152 2.00 11.38 0.36
C LYS A 152 2.06 11.96 -1.04
N ALA A 153 1.49 13.17 -1.20
CA ALA A 153 1.57 13.89 -2.47
C ALA A 153 3.03 14.22 -2.81
N GLU A 154 3.36 14.18 -4.11
CA GLU A 154 4.70 14.37 -4.66
C GLU A 154 4.72 15.60 -5.54
N ILE A 155 5.51 16.63 -5.13
CA ILE A 155 5.64 17.88 -5.87
C ILE A 155 6.44 17.63 -7.15
N GLY A 156 5.98 18.18 -8.25
CA GLY A 156 6.64 18.07 -9.56
C GLY A 156 6.29 16.80 -10.33
N GLU A 157 5.59 15.85 -9.72
CA GLU A 157 5.22 14.58 -10.34
C GLU A 157 3.73 14.53 -10.66
N ALA A 158 3.38 13.91 -11.79
CA ALA A 158 2.00 13.61 -12.17
C ALA A 158 1.92 12.16 -12.62
N PHE A 159 1.23 11.34 -11.87
CA PHE A 159 1.06 9.92 -12.17
C PHE A 159 -0.31 9.43 -11.71
N GLY A 160 -0.67 8.24 -12.18
CA GLY A 160 -1.87 7.56 -11.72
C GLY A 160 -1.78 6.07 -11.95
N SER A 161 -2.30 5.28 -11.03
CA SER A 161 -2.50 3.85 -11.17
C SER A 161 -3.94 3.46 -10.87
N PHE A 162 -4.34 2.35 -11.47
CA PHE A 162 -5.63 1.74 -11.27
C PHE A 162 -5.43 0.23 -11.15
N ASP A 163 -5.76 -0.30 -9.99
CA ASP A 163 -5.57 -1.71 -9.66
C ASP A 163 -6.95 -2.38 -9.53
N VAL A 164 -7.08 -3.58 -10.09
CA VAL A 164 -8.29 -4.40 -9.99
C VAL A 164 -7.88 -5.80 -9.60
N GLY A 165 -8.49 -6.32 -8.56
CA GLY A 165 -8.29 -7.67 -8.09
C GLY A 165 -9.59 -8.46 -8.06
N ALA A 166 -9.49 -9.76 -8.26
CA ALA A 166 -10.56 -10.72 -8.03
C ALA A 166 -9.97 -12.08 -7.66
N ASP A 167 -10.69 -12.83 -6.86
CA ASP A 167 -10.27 -14.17 -6.49
C ASP A 167 -11.35 -15.23 -6.80
N SER A 168 -10.98 -16.50 -6.61
CA SER A 168 -11.87 -17.63 -6.89
C SER A 168 -12.99 -17.82 -5.85
N PHE A 169 -12.98 -17.10 -4.77
CA PHE A 169 -14.00 -17.13 -3.72
C PHE A 169 -15.06 -16.06 -3.90
N GLY A 170 -14.89 -15.16 -4.90
CA GLY A 170 -15.81 -14.10 -5.22
C GLY A 170 -15.46 -12.75 -4.59
N ALA A 171 -14.34 -12.63 -3.90
CA ALA A 171 -13.83 -11.33 -3.48
C ALA A 171 -13.33 -10.53 -4.68
N ALA A 172 -13.57 -9.23 -4.67
CA ALA A 172 -13.12 -8.30 -5.70
C ALA A 172 -12.73 -6.96 -5.08
N ASP A 173 -11.72 -6.32 -5.64
CA ASP A 173 -11.23 -5.03 -5.19
C ASP A 173 -10.89 -4.10 -6.35
N ILE A 174 -11.03 -2.81 -6.08
CA ILE A 174 -10.64 -1.73 -6.97
C ILE A 174 -9.89 -0.69 -6.14
N ALA A 175 -8.71 -0.29 -6.59
CA ALA A 175 -7.96 0.81 -6.00
C ALA A 175 -7.50 1.81 -7.06
N VAL A 176 -7.45 3.08 -6.67
CA VAL A 176 -6.97 4.19 -7.50
C VAL A 176 -5.96 4.98 -6.69
N ASP A 177 -4.85 5.32 -7.30
CA ASP A 177 -3.83 6.19 -6.76
C ASP A 177 -3.48 7.22 -7.82
N ALA A 178 -3.71 8.50 -7.56
CA ALA A 178 -3.45 9.57 -8.52
C ALA A 178 -2.80 10.78 -7.85
N ASN A 179 -1.68 11.21 -8.39
CA ASN A 179 -0.93 12.38 -7.94
C ASN A 179 -0.96 13.49 -8.99
N PHE A 180 -1.23 14.69 -8.54
CA PHE A 180 -1.36 15.88 -9.37
C PHE A 180 -0.45 16.99 -8.85
N ALA A 181 0.57 17.37 -9.62
CA ALA A 181 1.34 18.58 -9.37
C ALA A 181 0.46 19.79 -9.72
N THR A 182 -0.05 20.50 -8.72
CA THR A 182 -0.94 21.64 -8.94
C THR A 182 -0.17 22.94 -9.12
N SER A 183 1.07 23.01 -8.61
CA SER A 183 2.01 24.09 -8.83
C SER A 183 3.44 23.62 -8.62
N GLU A 184 4.43 24.52 -8.80
CA GLU A 184 5.84 24.24 -8.51
C GLU A 184 6.11 23.86 -7.04
N ASN A 185 5.22 24.27 -6.14
CA ASN A 185 5.38 24.10 -4.69
C ASN A 185 4.22 23.35 -4.03
N THR A 186 3.27 22.83 -4.79
CA THR A 186 2.08 22.17 -4.24
C THR A 186 1.69 20.98 -5.07
N ALA A 187 1.37 19.90 -4.42
CA ALA A 187 0.80 18.70 -5.04
C ALA A 187 -0.37 18.14 -4.22
N VAL A 188 -1.24 17.42 -4.89
CA VAL A 188 -2.38 16.71 -4.31
C VAL A 188 -2.31 15.26 -4.78
N ARG A 189 -2.44 14.30 -3.85
CA ARG A 189 -2.58 12.88 -4.18
C ARG A 189 -3.89 12.36 -3.62
N LEU A 190 -4.57 11.54 -4.38
CA LEU A 190 -5.83 10.92 -4.01
C LEU A 190 -5.71 9.42 -4.10
N ASN A 191 -5.93 8.74 -2.98
CA ASN A 191 -6.06 7.29 -2.93
C ASN A 191 -7.52 6.93 -2.65
N LEU A 192 -8.08 6.03 -3.47
CA LEU A 192 -9.43 5.51 -3.35
C LEU A 192 -9.37 3.98 -3.36
N HIS A 193 -10.31 3.37 -2.65
CA HIS A 193 -10.38 1.92 -2.57
C HIS A 193 -11.81 1.47 -2.27
N THR A 194 -12.20 0.36 -2.88
CA THR A 194 -13.39 -0.40 -2.49
C THR A 194 -13.12 -1.88 -2.72
N ASP A 195 -13.55 -2.72 -1.79
CA ASP A 195 -13.50 -4.17 -1.95
C ASP A 195 -14.76 -4.84 -1.42
N SER A 196 -15.07 -5.97 -2.01
CA SER A 196 -16.02 -6.96 -1.48
C SER A 196 -15.23 -8.14 -0.93
N LEU A 197 -15.55 -8.52 0.30
CA LEU A 197 -14.84 -9.57 1.02
C LEU A 197 -15.51 -10.92 0.81
N ALA A 198 -14.75 -11.91 0.41
CA ALA A 198 -15.14 -13.31 0.42
C ALA A 198 -13.90 -14.18 0.68
N ASN A 199 -14.07 -15.37 1.20
CA ASN A 199 -13.00 -16.35 1.34
C ASN A 199 -13.57 -17.79 1.36
N HIS A 200 -12.74 -18.77 1.70
CA HIS A 200 -13.13 -20.18 1.76
C HIS A 200 -14.15 -20.55 2.85
N ARG A 201 -14.55 -19.60 3.69
CA ARG A 201 -15.53 -19.82 4.76
C ARG A 201 -16.92 -19.40 4.30
N ASP A 202 -17.92 -20.21 4.60
CA ASP A 202 -19.32 -19.85 4.44
C ASP A 202 -19.64 -18.67 5.39
N PHE A 203 -20.48 -17.75 4.95
CA PHE A 203 -20.93 -16.58 5.73
C PHE A 203 -19.85 -15.55 6.05
N TYR A 204 -18.69 -15.59 5.37
CA TYR A 204 -17.70 -14.53 5.43
C TYR A 204 -17.90 -13.61 4.23
N GLU A 205 -18.55 -12.49 4.48
CA GLU A 205 -18.84 -11.45 3.49
C GLU A 205 -18.75 -10.07 4.11
N GLY A 206 -18.52 -9.06 3.32
CA GLY A 206 -18.47 -7.66 3.74
C GLY A 206 -18.04 -6.76 2.60
N GLU A 207 -18.16 -5.47 2.83
CA GLU A 207 -17.69 -4.44 1.91
C GLU A 207 -16.84 -3.45 2.67
N ARG A 208 -15.78 -2.96 2.04
CA ARG A 208 -14.94 -1.90 2.60
C ARG A 208 -14.75 -0.83 1.53
N TYR A 209 -14.66 0.40 1.97
CA TYR A 209 -14.24 1.49 1.10
C TYR A 209 -13.44 2.52 1.87
N GLY A 210 -12.54 3.19 1.16
CA GLY A 210 -11.67 4.20 1.74
C GLY A 210 -11.36 5.32 0.76
N ILE A 211 -11.17 6.51 1.30
CA ILE A 211 -10.70 7.68 0.59
C ILE A 211 -9.63 8.38 1.42
N ASN A 212 -8.47 8.64 0.81
CA ASN A 212 -7.36 9.30 1.47
C ASN A 212 -6.78 10.40 0.55
N PRO A 213 -7.32 11.63 0.59
CA PRO A 213 -6.71 12.80 -0.01
C PRO A 213 -5.51 13.27 0.81
N THR A 214 -4.40 13.59 0.14
CA THR A 214 -3.22 14.19 0.74
C THR A 214 -2.79 15.43 -0.04
N VAL A 215 -2.23 16.41 0.65
CA VAL A 215 -1.72 17.65 0.07
C VAL A 215 -0.33 17.91 0.62
N LYS A 216 0.62 18.19 -0.26
CA LYS A 216 1.96 18.64 0.11
C LYS A 216 2.17 20.07 -0.35
N ILE A 217 2.66 20.92 0.54
CA ILE A 217 2.98 22.32 0.28
C ILE A 217 4.41 22.61 0.73
N GLN A 218 5.23 23.11 -0.18
CA GLN A 218 6.58 23.60 0.12
C GLN A 218 6.55 25.12 0.26
N ALA A 219 6.82 25.64 1.46
CA ALA A 219 6.86 27.05 1.77
C ALA A 219 8.27 27.44 2.24
N GLY A 220 9.16 27.81 1.30
CA GLY A 220 10.57 28.01 1.57
C GLY A 220 11.22 26.71 2.07
N ASP A 221 11.82 26.75 3.25
CA ASP A 221 12.47 25.59 3.87
C ASP A 221 11.49 24.68 4.65
N THR A 222 10.20 25.02 4.67
CA THR A 222 9.19 24.27 5.41
C THR A 222 8.33 23.45 4.46
N THR A 223 8.23 22.15 4.73
CA THR A 223 7.31 21.24 4.06
C THR A 223 6.11 20.96 4.96
N VAL A 224 4.91 21.11 4.43
CA VAL A 224 3.66 20.80 5.12
C VAL A 224 2.98 19.67 4.38
N ASP A 225 2.79 18.55 5.05
CA ASP A 225 1.99 17.41 4.58
C ASP A 225 0.68 17.39 5.34
N LEU A 226 -0.43 17.45 4.60
CA LEU A 226 -1.79 17.31 5.13
C LEU A 226 -2.38 16.03 4.60
N SER A 227 -2.96 15.22 5.46
CA SER A 227 -3.64 13.98 5.10
C SER A 227 -4.98 13.88 5.83
N TYR A 228 -5.97 13.37 5.14
CA TYR A 228 -7.26 12.98 5.71
C TYR A 228 -7.60 11.59 5.22
N GLU A 229 -8.09 10.74 6.08
CA GLU A 229 -8.57 9.41 5.72
C GLU A 229 -9.99 9.21 6.24
N TYR A 230 -10.86 8.74 5.37
CA TYR A 230 -12.15 8.17 5.74
C TYR A 230 -12.19 6.73 5.26
N ALA A 231 -12.47 5.81 6.15
CA ALA A 231 -12.60 4.39 5.86
C ALA A 231 -13.83 3.83 6.56
N ASP A 232 -14.54 2.95 5.87
CA ASP A 232 -15.66 2.16 6.38
C ASP A 232 -15.40 0.67 6.15
N HIS A 233 -15.78 -0.17 7.15
CA HIS A 233 -15.42 -1.57 7.21
C HIS A 233 -16.58 -2.46 7.63
#